data_f478e36faa23c4add7538bf233507a77
#
_entry.id   f478e36faa23c4add7538bf233507a77
#
_cell.length_a   1.000
_cell.length_b   1.000
_cell.length_c   1.000
_cell.angle_alpha   90.00
_cell.angle_beta   90.00
_cell.angle_gamma   90.00
#
_symmetry.space_group_name_H-M   'P 1'
#
loop_
_entity.id
_entity.type
_entity.pdbx_description
1 polymer ?
#
loop_
_entity_poly.entity_id
_entity_poly.type
_entity_poly.pdbx_seq_one_letter_code
_entity_poly.pdbx_strand_id
1 'polypeptide(L)'
;CGWDMDGVKAVGTATGQQLELVKARHPFYDRESPLILGGHVTLDAGTSCVHTAPGHGREDYEVCLQYGIDIYSPLNDRGEYLDSVEFFAGLQVQKANPNVIEKVKEVGNLMGQADITHSYPHCWRCKKPVIFRATTQWFVSMEANELRQKALKAIRNDVEWIPSWGEERIYNMIEQRPDWCISRQRLWGVPILALLCEDCGEAWNDPEWMRDIAARFAKHPTGCDYWYEADMKDIVPEGLKCPKCGGQHWKRESDILDVWFDSGTSFAAVLEKRPELGFPADLYLEGSDQHRGWFHSSLLASIGTRGVPPYKAVLTHGYVVDGEGRKMSKSIGNGIELDEIISKHGAEIIRMWVSSVDYREDVRISAEIVNRLVD
;
A
#
# COMPACT_ATOMS: atom_id res chain seq x y z
N CYS A 1 24.95 -25.35 -9.54
CA CYS A 1 24.24 -26.16 -10.56
C CYS A 1 24.68 -27.61 -10.62
N GLY A 2 25.54 -28.11 -9.71
CA GLY A 2 25.97 -29.51 -9.68
C GLY A 2 26.80 -29.97 -10.90
N TRP A 3 27.26 -29.04 -11.70
CA TRP A 3 28.15 -29.35 -12.83
C TRP A 3 29.57 -29.47 -12.32
N ASP A 4 30.22 -30.54 -12.76
CA ASP A 4 31.68 -30.65 -12.63
C ASP A 4 32.32 -29.59 -13.54
N MET A 5 32.95 -28.61 -12.93
CA MET A 5 33.63 -27.52 -13.67
C MET A 5 35.01 -27.94 -14.20
N ASP A 6 35.49 -29.14 -13.83
CA ASP A 6 36.71 -29.70 -14.37
C ASP A 6 36.53 -30.04 -15.86
N GLY A 7 37.16 -29.28 -16.72
CA GLY A 7 37.04 -29.41 -18.18
C GLY A 7 36.18 -28.37 -18.88
N VAL A 8 35.50 -27.48 -18.13
CA VAL A 8 34.78 -26.34 -18.72
C VAL A 8 35.80 -25.29 -19.20
N LYS A 9 35.74 -24.93 -20.49
CA LYS A 9 36.59 -23.91 -21.08
C LYS A 9 35.76 -22.72 -21.53
N ALA A 10 36.13 -21.52 -21.08
CA ALA A 10 35.55 -20.29 -21.61
C ALA A 10 35.95 -20.14 -23.08
N VAL A 11 34.98 -20.06 -23.98
CA VAL A 11 35.21 -19.89 -25.43
C VAL A 11 35.07 -18.43 -25.87
N GLY A 12 34.52 -17.56 -24.99
CA GLY A 12 34.40 -16.13 -25.23
C GLY A 12 33.87 -15.43 -24.01
N THR A 13 33.97 -14.12 -24.01
CA THR A 13 33.42 -13.21 -22.96
C THR A 13 32.68 -12.08 -23.65
N ALA A 14 31.57 -11.63 -23.03
CA ALA A 14 30.83 -10.45 -23.46
C ALA A 14 30.37 -9.68 -22.23
N THR A 15 30.27 -8.37 -22.32
CA THR A 15 29.65 -7.53 -21.29
C THR A 15 28.12 -7.56 -21.41
N GLY A 16 27.39 -7.27 -20.32
CA GLY A 16 25.93 -7.11 -20.36
C GLY A 16 25.49 -6.11 -21.44
N GLN A 17 26.22 -5.00 -21.59
CA GLN A 17 25.93 -3.98 -22.62
C GLN A 17 26.07 -4.52 -24.05
N GLN A 18 27.01 -5.42 -24.30
CA GLN A 18 27.15 -6.06 -25.61
C GLN A 18 26.06 -7.08 -25.92
N LEU A 19 25.40 -7.60 -24.88
CA LEU A 19 24.30 -8.55 -24.96
C LEU A 19 22.93 -7.89 -24.87
N GLU A 20 22.86 -6.59 -24.62
CA GLU A 20 21.61 -5.85 -24.49
C GLU A 20 20.75 -6.00 -25.75
N LEU A 21 19.45 -6.30 -25.54
CA LEU A 21 18.44 -6.58 -26.57
C LEU A 21 18.70 -7.83 -27.44
N VAL A 22 19.73 -8.63 -27.14
CA VAL A 22 19.82 -9.97 -27.70
C VAL A 22 18.61 -10.77 -27.23
N LYS A 23 18.00 -11.55 -28.13
CA LYS A 23 16.80 -12.30 -27.85
C LYS A 23 17.12 -13.76 -27.54
N ALA A 24 16.64 -14.22 -26.38
CA ALA A 24 16.66 -15.62 -26.01
C ALA A 24 15.30 -16.26 -26.33
N ARG A 25 15.30 -17.47 -26.84
CA ARG A 25 14.08 -18.26 -27.09
C ARG A 25 13.58 -18.85 -25.77
N HIS A 26 12.25 -18.71 -25.50
CA HIS A 26 11.65 -19.34 -24.34
C HIS A 26 11.73 -20.87 -24.45
N PRO A 27 11.98 -21.61 -23.35
CA PRO A 27 12.23 -23.05 -23.40
C PRO A 27 11.11 -23.88 -24.00
N PHE A 28 9.84 -23.48 -23.89
CA PHE A 28 8.68 -24.26 -24.37
C PHE A 28 7.52 -23.41 -24.93
N TYR A 29 7.52 -22.09 -24.76
CA TYR A 29 6.55 -21.23 -25.46
C TYR A 29 7.19 -20.62 -26.71
N ASP A 30 6.36 -20.38 -27.73
CA ASP A 30 6.82 -19.68 -28.93
C ASP A 30 6.86 -18.18 -28.71
N ARG A 31 7.83 -17.77 -27.89
CA ARG A 31 8.12 -16.35 -27.63
C ARG A 31 9.60 -16.12 -27.41
N GLU A 32 10.00 -14.89 -27.63
CA GLU A 32 11.36 -14.41 -27.36
C GLU A 32 11.41 -13.61 -26.05
N SER A 33 12.51 -13.71 -25.35
CA SER A 33 12.82 -12.96 -24.13
C SER A 33 14.05 -12.09 -24.39
N PRO A 34 13.95 -10.76 -24.42
CA PRO A 34 15.10 -9.90 -24.61
C PRO A 34 15.99 -9.88 -23.37
N LEU A 35 17.30 -9.81 -23.57
CA LEU A 35 18.24 -9.49 -22.50
C LEU A 35 18.20 -7.99 -22.25
N ILE A 36 18.00 -7.61 -21.00
CA ILE A 36 17.92 -6.20 -20.58
C ILE A 36 18.90 -5.94 -19.44
N LEU A 37 19.31 -4.71 -19.26
CA LEU A 37 20.20 -4.31 -18.17
C LEU A 37 19.36 -3.88 -16.95
N GLY A 38 19.72 -4.40 -15.77
CA GLY A 38 19.04 -4.05 -14.51
C GLY A 38 20.06 -3.72 -13.43
N GLY A 39 19.94 -2.54 -12.80
CA GLY A 39 20.84 -2.11 -11.73
C GLY A 39 20.80 -2.97 -10.46
N HIS A 40 19.77 -3.81 -10.32
CA HIS A 40 19.62 -4.77 -9.21
C HIS A 40 20.36 -6.09 -9.44
N VAL A 41 20.89 -6.31 -10.65
CA VAL A 41 21.63 -7.53 -10.99
C VAL A 41 23.11 -7.34 -10.69
N THR A 42 23.68 -8.23 -9.87
CA THR A 42 25.09 -8.18 -9.44
C THR A 42 25.91 -9.29 -10.08
N LEU A 43 27.25 -9.12 -10.12
CA LEU A 43 28.16 -10.09 -10.71
C LEU A 43 28.63 -11.17 -9.71
N ASP A 44 28.33 -11.00 -8.45
CA ASP A 44 28.77 -11.84 -7.33
C ASP A 44 27.77 -12.94 -6.94
N ALA A 45 26.59 -12.95 -7.59
CA ALA A 45 25.54 -13.91 -7.29
C ALA A 45 25.09 -14.69 -8.53
N GLY A 46 25.06 -16.01 -8.41
CA GLY A 46 24.54 -16.93 -9.44
C GLY A 46 25.27 -16.84 -10.78
N THR A 47 24.50 -16.69 -11.85
CA THR A 47 25.01 -16.59 -13.22
C THR A 47 25.09 -15.15 -13.72
N SER A 48 24.71 -14.17 -12.92
CA SER A 48 24.49 -12.77 -13.32
C SER A 48 23.44 -12.58 -14.43
N CYS A 49 22.68 -13.65 -14.73
CA CYS A 49 21.51 -13.61 -15.60
C CYS A 49 20.27 -13.96 -14.75
N VAL A 50 19.41 -12.97 -14.51
CA VAL A 50 18.21 -13.10 -13.68
C VAL A 50 16.98 -13.13 -14.56
N HIS A 51 16.09 -14.12 -14.34
CA HIS A 51 14.78 -14.10 -14.98
C HIS A 51 13.95 -12.94 -14.42
N THR A 52 13.43 -12.12 -15.32
CA THR A 52 12.69 -10.90 -14.98
C THR A 52 11.22 -11.09 -15.29
N ALA A 53 10.36 -10.97 -14.27
CA ALA A 53 8.92 -11.14 -14.36
C ALA A 53 8.21 -9.85 -13.91
N PRO A 54 7.87 -8.93 -14.85
CA PRO A 54 7.37 -7.59 -14.51
C PRO A 54 6.06 -7.57 -13.71
N GLY A 55 5.26 -8.62 -13.79
CA GLY A 55 4.04 -8.77 -13.00
C GLY A 55 4.27 -9.31 -11.59
N HIS A 56 5.50 -9.69 -11.19
CA HIS A 56 5.76 -10.45 -9.96
C HIS A 56 6.96 -9.97 -9.14
N GLY A 57 7.56 -8.84 -9.48
CA GLY A 57 8.64 -8.20 -8.74
C GLY A 57 8.66 -6.71 -8.97
N ARG A 58 9.03 -5.93 -7.95
CA ARG A 58 9.06 -4.47 -8.06
C ARG A 58 10.19 -4.01 -8.98
N GLU A 59 11.39 -4.51 -8.76
CA GLU A 59 12.56 -4.20 -9.56
C GLU A 59 12.36 -4.66 -11.01
N ASP A 60 11.73 -5.81 -11.20
CA ASP A 60 11.37 -6.36 -12.50
C ASP A 60 10.37 -5.45 -13.22
N TYR A 61 9.36 -4.96 -12.48
CA TYR A 61 8.38 -4.02 -13.00
C TYR A 61 9.04 -2.71 -13.47
N GLU A 62 9.87 -2.12 -12.61
CA GLU A 62 10.52 -0.83 -12.88
C GLU A 62 11.46 -0.91 -14.10
N VAL A 63 12.25 -1.97 -14.21
CA VAL A 63 13.15 -2.15 -15.37
C VAL A 63 12.40 -2.46 -16.65
N CYS A 64 11.34 -3.29 -16.59
CA CYS A 64 10.55 -3.62 -17.76
C CYS A 64 9.82 -2.40 -18.34
N LEU A 65 9.36 -1.48 -17.51
CA LEU A 65 8.77 -0.21 -17.98
C LEU A 65 9.77 0.63 -18.78
N GLN A 66 11.04 0.68 -18.37
CA GLN A 66 12.09 1.43 -19.09
C GLN A 66 12.33 0.88 -20.50
N TYR A 67 12.16 -0.44 -20.69
CA TYR A 67 12.31 -1.11 -21.98
C TYR A 67 10.99 -1.25 -22.77
N GLY A 68 9.88 -0.74 -22.26
CA GLY A 68 8.57 -0.84 -22.91
C GLY A 68 8.04 -2.27 -22.99
N ILE A 69 8.43 -3.14 -22.04
CA ILE A 69 7.97 -4.52 -21.94
C ILE A 69 6.64 -4.55 -21.21
N ASP A 70 5.64 -5.18 -21.77
CA ASP A 70 4.30 -5.30 -21.20
C ASP A 70 4.31 -5.98 -19.82
N ILE A 71 3.52 -5.44 -18.91
CA ILE A 71 3.36 -6.00 -17.56
C ILE A 71 2.35 -7.14 -17.61
N TYR A 72 2.87 -8.35 -17.70
CA TYR A 72 2.07 -9.57 -17.75
C TYR A 72 2.01 -10.24 -16.37
N SER A 73 0.79 -10.45 -15.87
CA SER A 73 0.54 -11.19 -14.62
C SER A 73 -0.40 -12.36 -14.90
N PRO A 74 0.11 -13.59 -15.05
CA PRO A 74 -0.67 -14.76 -15.41
C PRO A 74 -1.43 -15.41 -14.26
N LEU A 75 -1.60 -14.74 -13.12
CA LEU A 75 -2.25 -15.28 -11.94
C LEU A 75 -3.55 -14.55 -11.62
N ASN A 76 -4.58 -15.31 -11.23
CA ASN A 76 -5.83 -14.79 -10.70
C ASN A 76 -5.70 -14.37 -9.20
N ASP A 77 -6.79 -13.89 -8.60
CA ASP A 77 -6.83 -13.46 -7.20
C ASP A 77 -6.62 -14.57 -6.16
N ARG A 78 -6.70 -15.83 -6.59
CA ARG A 78 -6.43 -17.00 -5.75
C ARG A 78 -5.00 -17.50 -5.86
N GLY A 79 -4.17 -16.84 -6.70
CA GLY A 79 -2.81 -17.27 -6.97
C GLY A 79 -2.74 -18.50 -7.88
N GLU A 80 -3.75 -18.72 -8.70
CA GLU A 80 -3.83 -19.79 -9.69
C GLU A 80 -3.52 -19.23 -11.07
N TYR A 81 -2.87 -20.02 -11.92
CA TYR A 81 -2.64 -19.63 -13.30
C TYR A 81 -3.98 -19.46 -14.05
N LEU A 82 -4.07 -18.40 -14.84
CA LEU A 82 -5.23 -18.11 -15.69
C LEU A 82 -5.45 -19.21 -16.71
N ASP A 83 -6.70 -19.38 -17.17
CA ASP A 83 -7.09 -20.36 -18.20
C ASP A 83 -6.32 -20.16 -19.52
N SER A 84 -5.82 -18.95 -19.77
CA SER A 84 -5.00 -18.63 -20.94
C SER A 84 -3.55 -19.14 -20.85
N VAL A 85 -3.12 -19.65 -19.69
CA VAL A 85 -1.75 -20.16 -19.50
C VAL A 85 -1.68 -21.61 -19.91
N GLU A 86 -1.18 -21.86 -21.11
CA GLU A 86 -0.99 -23.20 -21.65
C GLU A 86 -0.14 -24.06 -20.68
N PHE A 87 -0.49 -25.34 -20.50
CA PHE A 87 0.13 -26.37 -19.64
C PHE A 87 -0.12 -26.18 -18.13
N PHE A 88 -0.40 -24.98 -17.61
CA PHE A 88 -0.47 -24.73 -16.17
C PHE A 88 -1.77 -24.11 -15.70
N ALA A 89 -2.76 -23.92 -16.58
CA ALA A 89 -4.08 -23.36 -16.27
C ALA A 89 -4.69 -23.97 -15.01
N GLY A 90 -5.20 -23.14 -14.10
CA GLY A 90 -5.86 -23.55 -12.86
C GLY A 90 -4.91 -24.08 -11.77
N LEU A 91 -3.62 -24.29 -12.05
CA LEU A 91 -2.66 -24.72 -11.03
C LEU A 91 -2.32 -23.54 -10.09
N GLN A 92 -2.28 -23.84 -8.81
CA GLN A 92 -1.81 -22.89 -7.81
C GLN A 92 -0.31 -22.71 -7.94
N VAL A 93 0.18 -21.45 -8.03
CA VAL A 93 1.56 -21.12 -8.37
C VAL A 93 2.60 -21.84 -7.51
N GLN A 94 2.37 -21.91 -6.20
CA GLN A 94 3.31 -22.57 -5.27
C GLN A 94 3.37 -24.09 -5.46
N LYS A 95 2.34 -24.69 -6.04
CA LYS A 95 2.27 -26.13 -6.33
C LYS A 95 2.67 -26.46 -7.76
N ALA A 96 2.82 -25.47 -8.62
CA ALA A 96 3.15 -25.66 -10.03
C ALA A 96 4.62 -25.95 -10.31
N ASN A 97 5.54 -25.65 -9.38
CA ASN A 97 6.97 -25.82 -9.57
C ASN A 97 7.38 -27.21 -10.12
N PRO A 98 6.89 -28.34 -9.56
CA PRO A 98 7.21 -29.65 -10.11
C PRO A 98 6.76 -29.82 -11.57
N ASN A 99 5.56 -29.30 -11.91
CA ASN A 99 5.01 -29.37 -13.26
C ASN A 99 5.83 -28.54 -14.26
N VAL A 100 6.32 -27.36 -13.84
CA VAL A 100 7.19 -26.51 -14.66
C VAL A 100 8.52 -27.20 -14.91
N ILE A 101 9.14 -27.77 -13.88
CA ILE A 101 10.41 -28.52 -13.99
C ILE A 101 10.27 -29.70 -14.94
N GLU A 102 9.19 -30.48 -14.79
CA GLU A 102 8.91 -31.63 -15.65
C GLU A 102 8.75 -31.19 -17.11
N LYS A 103 8.02 -30.07 -17.36
CA LYS A 103 7.87 -29.54 -18.72
C LYS A 103 9.18 -29.10 -19.34
N VAL A 104 10.06 -28.42 -18.59
CA VAL A 104 11.38 -28.03 -19.06
C VAL A 104 12.25 -29.24 -19.36
N LYS A 105 12.12 -30.32 -18.55
CA LYS A 105 12.82 -31.59 -18.77
C LYS A 105 12.31 -32.33 -20.01
N GLU A 106 10.99 -32.40 -20.19
CA GLU A 106 10.31 -33.03 -21.33
C GLU A 106 10.82 -32.46 -22.67
N VAL A 107 10.98 -31.14 -22.75
CA VAL A 107 11.49 -30.46 -23.95
C VAL A 107 13.02 -30.46 -24.07
N GLY A 108 13.73 -31.12 -23.16
CA GLY A 108 15.19 -31.26 -23.20
C GLY A 108 16.00 -30.01 -22.81
N ASN A 109 15.36 -29.03 -22.19
CA ASN A 109 15.98 -27.73 -21.84
C ASN A 109 16.35 -27.61 -20.34
N LEU A 110 16.16 -28.65 -19.53
CA LEU A 110 16.59 -28.65 -18.13
C LEU A 110 18.09 -28.89 -18.02
N MET A 111 18.84 -27.85 -17.63
CA MET A 111 20.29 -27.95 -17.45
C MET A 111 20.69 -28.44 -16.06
N GLY A 112 19.92 -28.15 -15.04
CA GLY A 112 20.19 -28.57 -13.67
C GLY A 112 19.07 -28.13 -12.73
N GLN A 113 19.03 -28.76 -11.56
CA GLN A 113 18.09 -28.46 -10.50
C GLN A 113 18.81 -28.54 -9.15
N ALA A 114 18.52 -27.58 -8.27
CA ALA A 114 19.00 -27.60 -6.90
C ALA A 114 17.97 -26.94 -6.00
N ASP A 115 17.85 -27.46 -4.78
CA ASP A 115 17.03 -26.84 -3.74
C ASP A 115 17.87 -25.76 -3.04
N ILE A 116 17.28 -24.60 -2.82
CA ILE A 116 17.90 -23.49 -2.10
C ILE A 116 17.01 -23.07 -0.92
N THR A 117 17.63 -22.63 0.15
CA THR A 117 16.94 -22.02 1.30
C THR A 117 17.28 -20.53 1.33
N HIS A 118 16.25 -19.70 1.32
CA HIS A 118 16.41 -18.25 1.38
C HIS A 118 15.29 -17.60 2.18
N SER A 119 15.49 -16.36 2.62
CA SER A 119 14.44 -15.56 3.26
C SER A 119 13.34 -15.22 2.27
N TYR A 120 12.08 -15.41 2.66
CA TYR A 120 10.92 -15.11 1.84
C TYR A 120 9.87 -14.33 2.62
N PRO A 121 9.22 -13.31 2.05
CA PRO A 121 8.19 -12.54 2.71
C PRO A 121 6.97 -13.37 3.06
N HIS A 122 6.51 -13.26 4.32
CA HIS A 122 5.31 -13.92 4.81
C HIS A 122 4.29 -12.90 5.31
N CYS A 123 3.02 -13.23 5.18
CA CYS A 123 1.94 -12.42 5.72
C CYS A 123 2.10 -12.30 7.26
N TRP A 124 2.14 -11.07 7.76
CA TRP A 124 2.31 -10.83 9.19
C TRP A 124 1.18 -11.43 10.06
N ARG A 125 -0.03 -11.58 9.47
CA ARG A 125 -1.21 -12.14 10.16
C ARG A 125 -1.29 -13.66 10.09
N CYS A 126 -1.31 -14.26 8.90
CA CYS A 126 -1.49 -15.71 8.73
C CYS A 126 -0.17 -16.48 8.62
N LYS A 127 0.98 -15.79 8.58
CA LYS A 127 2.34 -16.35 8.50
C LYS A 127 2.59 -17.23 7.25
N LYS A 128 1.72 -17.17 6.26
CA LYS A 128 1.92 -17.87 4.98
C LYS A 128 2.75 -17.02 4.01
N PRO A 129 3.50 -17.63 3.08
CA PRO A 129 4.24 -16.90 2.06
C PRO A 129 3.29 -16.05 1.22
N VAL A 130 3.72 -14.85 0.85
CA VAL A 130 2.97 -13.93 -0.02
C VAL A 130 3.31 -14.17 -1.49
N ILE A 131 2.44 -13.68 -2.39
CA ILE A 131 2.69 -13.63 -3.82
C ILE A 131 2.74 -12.14 -4.20
N PHE A 132 3.79 -11.71 -4.88
CA PHE A 132 3.84 -10.42 -5.53
C PHE A 132 3.09 -10.52 -6.85
N ARG A 133 2.19 -9.58 -7.10
CA ARG A 133 1.38 -9.55 -8.32
C ARG A 133 1.04 -8.12 -8.70
N ALA A 134 1.31 -7.75 -9.94
CA ALA A 134 0.81 -6.50 -10.49
C ALA A 134 -0.71 -6.60 -10.67
N THR A 135 -1.42 -5.63 -10.13
CA THR A 135 -2.88 -5.51 -10.23
C THR A 135 -3.24 -4.07 -10.53
N THR A 136 -4.33 -3.88 -11.24
CA THR A 136 -4.88 -2.53 -11.44
C THR A 136 -5.31 -1.95 -10.10
N GLN A 137 -4.89 -0.72 -9.81
CA GLN A 137 -5.16 -0.04 -8.55
C GLN A 137 -5.48 1.43 -8.81
N TRP A 138 -6.14 2.07 -7.85
CA TRP A 138 -6.40 3.51 -7.86
C TRP A 138 -5.34 4.25 -7.08
N PHE A 139 -4.82 5.31 -7.69
CA PHE A 139 -3.77 6.13 -7.08
C PHE A 139 -4.15 7.60 -7.05
N VAL A 140 -3.76 8.28 -5.98
CA VAL A 140 -3.63 9.74 -5.98
C VAL A 140 -2.21 10.05 -6.43
N SER A 141 -2.07 10.71 -7.58
CA SER A 141 -0.76 11.12 -8.08
C SER A 141 -0.18 12.23 -7.21
N MET A 142 1.05 12.07 -6.79
CA MET A 142 1.77 13.08 -6.03
C MET A 142 2.25 14.24 -6.90
N GLU A 143 2.39 14.01 -8.21
CA GLU A 143 2.87 15.04 -9.15
C GLU A 143 1.73 15.80 -9.82
N ALA A 144 0.53 15.20 -9.93
CA ALA A 144 -0.62 15.86 -10.50
C ALA A 144 -0.99 17.14 -9.71
N ASN A 145 -1.23 18.22 -10.45
CA ASN A 145 -1.54 19.53 -9.86
C ASN A 145 -0.54 20.02 -8.81
N GLU A 146 0.71 19.56 -8.89
CA GLU A 146 1.80 19.92 -7.97
C GLU A 146 1.50 19.57 -6.50
N LEU A 147 0.77 18.45 -6.24
CA LEU A 147 0.33 18.08 -4.90
C LEU A 147 1.52 17.98 -3.92
N ARG A 148 2.61 17.30 -4.33
CA ARG A 148 3.82 17.17 -3.52
C ARG A 148 4.39 18.53 -3.14
N GLN A 149 4.62 19.40 -4.14
CA GLN A 149 5.25 20.70 -3.95
C GLN A 149 4.39 21.60 -3.05
N LYS A 150 3.08 21.60 -3.24
CA LYS A 150 2.14 22.35 -2.40
C LYS A 150 2.13 21.83 -0.97
N ALA A 151 2.15 20.50 -0.77
CA ALA A 151 2.21 19.92 0.57
C ALA A 151 3.53 20.25 1.27
N LEU A 152 4.68 20.13 0.60
CA LEU A 152 5.99 20.49 1.14
C LEU A 152 6.06 21.98 1.53
N LYS A 153 5.50 22.85 0.69
CA LYS A 153 5.41 24.29 0.99
C LYS A 153 4.55 24.55 2.22
N ALA A 154 3.38 23.91 2.32
CA ALA A 154 2.49 24.09 3.46
C ALA A 154 3.11 23.61 4.77
N ILE A 155 3.86 22.50 4.76
CA ILE A 155 4.58 21.99 5.94
C ILE A 155 5.54 23.04 6.49
N ARG A 156 6.26 23.77 5.62
CA ARG A 156 7.29 24.74 6.02
C ARG A 156 6.71 26.12 6.43
N ASN A 157 5.59 26.52 5.82
CA ASN A 157 5.15 27.91 5.90
C ASN A 157 3.80 28.10 6.60
N ASP A 158 2.96 27.07 6.62
CA ASP A 158 1.55 27.26 6.98
C ASP A 158 1.16 26.43 8.23
N VAL A 159 2.07 25.60 8.76
CA VAL A 159 1.80 24.72 9.91
C VAL A 159 2.84 24.92 11.01
N GLU A 160 2.38 25.08 12.25
CA GLU A 160 3.23 25.06 13.44
C GLU A 160 3.42 23.62 13.94
N TRP A 161 4.68 23.20 14.15
CA TRP A 161 5.01 21.83 14.60
C TRP A 161 5.52 21.85 16.04
N ILE A 162 4.84 21.10 16.91
CA ILE A 162 5.14 20.99 18.34
C ILE A 162 5.34 19.51 18.69
N PRO A 163 6.57 19.05 19.00
CA PRO A 163 7.87 19.73 18.85
C PRO A 163 8.28 20.00 17.40
N SER A 164 9.21 20.91 17.20
CA SER A 164 9.66 21.35 15.87
C SER A 164 10.24 20.24 14.97
N TRP A 165 10.76 19.15 15.55
CA TRP A 165 11.26 17.99 14.77
C TRP A 165 10.17 17.32 13.91
N GLY A 166 8.89 17.53 14.25
CA GLY A 166 7.76 17.01 13.46
C GLY A 166 7.75 17.51 12.02
N GLU A 167 8.21 18.74 11.80
CA GLU A 167 8.33 19.36 10.47
C GLU A 167 9.24 18.56 9.54
N GLU A 168 10.49 18.32 9.94
CA GLU A 168 11.43 17.55 9.13
C GLU A 168 10.97 16.12 8.91
N ARG A 169 10.35 15.53 9.91
CA ARG A 169 9.86 14.15 9.81
C ARG A 169 8.79 13.98 8.74
N ILE A 170 7.77 14.83 8.73
CA ILE A 170 6.70 14.74 7.72
C ILE A 170 7.17 15.23 6.35
N TYR A 171 8.05 16.24 6.32
CA TYR A 171 8.64 16.76 5.09
C TYR A 171 9.34 15.65 4.31
N ASN A 172 10.29 14.96 4.95
CA ASN A 172 11.05 13.87 4.31
C ASN A 172 10.13 12.69 3.89
N MET A 173 9.08 12.43 4.65
CA MET A 173 8.11 11.39 4.29
C MET A 173 7.31 11.75 3.04
N ILE A 174 6.96 13.02 2.83
CA ILE A 174 6.22 13.48 1.64
C ILE A 174 7.13 13.68 0.45
N GLU A 175 8.35 14.18 0.66
CA GLU A 175 9.32 14.38 -0.40
C GLU A 175 9.61 13.07 -1.17
N GLN A 176 9.78 11.98 -0.45
CA GLN A 176 10.12 10.67 -1.04
C GLN A 176 8.89 9.77 -1.27
N ARG A 177 7.68 10.29 -1.03
CA ARG A 177 6.49 9.47 -1.13
C ARG A 177 6.20 9.08 -2.59
N PRO A 178 5.98 7.79 -2.91
CA PRO A 178 5.38 7.40 -4.19
C PRO A 178 3.90 7.82 -4.24
N ASP A 179 3.28 7.69 -5.40
CA ASP A 179 1.84 7.88 -5.57
C ASP A 179 1.06 7.08 -4.52
N TRP A 180 -0.01 7.65 -4.01
CA TRP A 180 -0.78 7.05 -2.93
C TRP A 180 -1.81 6.07 -3.48
N CYS A 181 -1.54 4.77 -3.34
CA CYS A 181 -2.53 3.73 -3.63
C CYS A 181 -3.68 3.80 -2.63
N ILE A 182 -4.87 4.17 -3.11
CA ILE A 182 -6.07 4.36 -2.29
C ILE A 182 -7.07 3.20 -2.38
N SER A 183 -6.88 2.24 -3.29
CA SER A 183 -7.78 1.08 -3.42
C SER A 183 -7.38 -0.06 -2.50
N ARG A 184 -8.39 -0.76 -1.97
CA ARG A 184 -8.22 -1.94 -1.12
C ARG A 184 -9.24 -3.01 -1.49
N GLN A 185 -8.77 -4.26 -1.58
CA GLN A 185 -9.59 -5.45 -1.83
C GLN A 185 -10.06 -6.01 -0.48
N ARG A 186 -11.06 -5.34 0.10
CA ARG A 186 -11.68 -5.68 1.39
C ARG A 186 -13.20 -5.52 1.29
N LEU A 187 -13.92 -6.19 2.18
CA LEU A 187 -15.40 -6.13 2.21
C LEU A 187 -15.92 -4.95 3.04
N TRP A 188 -15.17 -4.50 4.05
CA TRP A 188 -15.58 -3.42 4.93
C TRP A 188 -14.84 -2.13 4.60
N GLY A 189 -15.57 -1.11 4.16
CA GLY A 189 -15.05 0.22 3.85
C GLY A 189 -15.94 0.99 2.90
N VAL A 190 -15.55 2.21 2.57
CA VAL A 190 -16.26 3.07 1.62
C VAL A 190 -15.93 2.65 0.19
N PRO A 191 -16.90 2.35 -0.68
CA PRO A 191 -16.64 1.93 -2.05
C PRO A 191 -16.02 3.05 -2.88
N ILE A 192 -15.18 2.69 -3.84
CA ILE A 192 -14.71 3.61 -4.88
C ILE A 192 -15.81 3.75 -5.93
N LEU A 193 -16.28 4.98 -6.11
CA LEU A 193 -17.34 5.28 -7.07
C LEU A 193 -16.75 5.38 -8.49
N ALA A 194 -16.70 4.25 -9.17
CA ALA A 194 -16.29 4.15 -10.56
C ALA A 194 -17.01 3.02 -11.28
N LEU A 195 -17.21 3.17 -12.57
CA LEU A 195 -17.73 2.15 -13.45
C LEU A 195 -16.60 1.63 -14.34
N LEU A 196 -16.50 0.31 -14.47
CA LEU A 196 -15.51 -0.34 -15.31
C LEU A 196 -16.20 -0.87 -16.57
N CYS A 197 -15.70 -0.49 -17.73
CA CYS A 197 -16.19 -1.02 -19.00
C CYS A 197 -15.84 -2.51 -19.11
N GLU A 198 -16.84 -3.37 -19.31
CA GLU A 198 -16.62 -4.81 -19.44
C GLU A 198 -15.95 -5.18 -20.78
N ASP A 199 -16.08 -4.32 -21.80
CA ASP A 199 -15.54 -4.59 -23.14
C ASP A 199 -14.03 -4.29 -23.23
N CYS A 200 -13.50 -3.30 -22.47
CA CYS A 200 -12.10 -2.88 -22.60
C CYS A 200 -11.38 -2.60 -21.27
N GLY A 201 -12.07 -2.74 -20.13
CA GLY A 201 -11.50 -2.50 -18.81
C GLY A 201 -11.31 -1.03 -18.43
N GLU A 202 -11.67 -0.08 -19.29
CA GLU A 202 -11.52 1.36 -19.02
C GLU A 202 -12.41 1.78 -17.85
N ALA A 203 -11.85 2.56 -16.94
CA ALA A 203 -12.58 3.11 -15.80
C ALA A 203 -13.23 4.45 -16.18
N TRP A 204 -14.48 4.61 -15.74
CA TRP A 204 -15.20 5.87 -15.86
C TRP A 204 -15.69 6.34 -14.48
N ASN A 205 -15.48 7.61 -14.22
CA ASN A 205 -16.07 8.34 -13.11
C ASN A 205 -16.36 9.78 -13.55
N ASP A 206 -17.31 10.40 -12.90
CA ASP A 206 -17.68 11.80 -13.10
C ASP A 206 -18.01 12.45 -11.75
N PRO A 207 -17.50 13.65 -11.45
CA PRO A 207 -17.71 14.28 -10.15
C PRO A 207 -19.17 14.59 -9.81
N GLU A 208 -20.01 14.89 -10.80
CA GLU A 208 -21.43 15.17 -10.55
C GLU A 208 -22.19 13.88 -10.28
N TRP A 209 -21.94 12.87 -11.08
CA TRP A 209 -22.47 11.53 -10.86
C TRP A 209 -22.05 10.96 -9.49
N MET A 210 -20.77 11.10 -9.12
CA MET A 210 -20.29 10.66 -7.80
C MET A 210 -21.02 11.35 -6.65
N ARG A 211 -21.31 12.67 -6.78
CA ARG A 211 -22.08 13.41 -5.77
C ARG A 211 -23.55 12.93 -5.70
N ASP A 212 -24.15 12.61 -6.83
CA ASP A 212 -25.52 12.04 -6.86
C ASP A 212 -25.55 10.68 -6.15
N ILE A 213 -24.60 9.78 -6.46
CA ILE A 213 -24.50 8.49 -5.77
C ILE A 213 -24.26 8.69 -4.27
N ALA A 214 -23.37 9.58 -3.86
CA ALA A 214 -23.14 9.90 -2.44
C ALA A 214 -24.39 10.47 -1.75
N ALA A 215 -25.19 11.27 -2.46
CA ALA A 215 -26.47 11.76 -1.93
C ALA A 215 -27.52 10.64 -1.76
N ARG A 216 -27.45 9.59 -2.58
CA ARG A 216 -28.28 8.39 -2.41
C ARG A 216 -27.81 7.57 -1.20
N PHE A 217 -26.51 7.46 -0.95
CA PHE A 217 -25.97 6.84 0.28
C PHE A 217 -26.53 7.50 1.54
N ALA A 218 -26.57 8.83 1.56
CA ALA A 218 -27.07 9.56 2.72
C ALA A 218 -28.57 9.31 3.02
N LYS A 219 -29.33 8.86 2.04
CA LYS A 219 -30.76 8.56 2.15
C LYS A 219 -31.04 7.07 2.33
N HIS A 220 -30.09 6.19 2.02
CA HIS A 220 -30.27 4.74 2.08
C HIS A 220 -30.10 4.23 3.52
N PRO A 221 -30.95 3.28 3.96
CA PRO A 221 -30.88 2.76 5.34
C PRO A 221 -29.53 2.13 5.72
N THR A 222 -28.85 1.53 4.75
CA THR A 222 -27.53 0.87 4.92
C THR A 222 -26.36 1.78 4.48
N GLY A 223 -26.62 3.05 4.17
CA GLY A 223 -25.59 4.01 3.78
C GLY A 223 -24.91 3.63 2.46
N CYS A 224 -23.58 3.53 2.48
CA CYS A 224 -22.80 3.25 1.28
C CYS A 224 -22.95 1.81 0.74
N ASP A 225 -23.58 0.90 1.47
CA ASP A 225 -23.91 -0.45 0.97
C ASP A 225 -24.89 -0.39 -0.21
N TYR A 226 -25.63 0.75 -0.36
CA TYR A 226 -26.38 1.04 -1.58
C TYR A 226 -25.60 0.75 -2.85
N TRP A 227 -24.29 1.01 -2.86
CA TRP A 227 -23.41 0.74 -4.01
C TRP A 227 -23.46 -0.71 -4.47
N TYR A 228 -23.58 -1.64 -3.55
CA TYR A 228 -23.60 -3.08 -3.83
C TYR A 228 -25.02 -3.64 -3.98
N GLU A 229 -26.01 -3.02 -3.34
CA GLU A 229 -27.42 -3.47 -3.29
C GLU A 229 -28.22 -2.99 -4.50
N ALA A 230 -27.92 -1.79 -5.03
CA ALA A 230 -28.68 -1.20 -6.14
C ALA A 230 -28.51 -1.98 -7.45
N ASP A 231 -29.51 -1.99 -8.29
CA ASP A 231 -29.40 -2.51 -9.67
C ASP A 231 -28.45 -1.64 -10.50
N MET A 232 -27.70 -2.23 -11.44
CA MET A 232 -26.83 -1.48 -12.33
C MET A 232 -27.56 -0.41 -13.15
N LYS A 233 -28.82 -0.65 -13.54
CA LYS A 233 -29.65 0.33 -14.23
C LYS A 233 -29.91 1.62 -13.44
N ASP A 234 -29.84 1.53 -12.10
CA ASP A 234 -30.07 2.69 -11.21
C ASP A 234 -28.76 3.45 -10.94
N ILE A 235 -27.62 2.85 -11.24
CA ILE A 235 -26.27 3.40 -11.02
C ILE A 235 -25.71 3.98 -12.33
N VAL A 236 -25.84 3.26 -13.44
CA VAL A 236 -25.27 3.65 -14.73
C VAL A 236 -26.12 4.77 -15.35
N PRO A 237 -25.53 5.92 -15.69
CA PRO A 237 -26.25 6.98 -16.40
C PRO A 237 -26.83 6.48 -17.74
N GLU A 238 -28.05 6.92 -18.04
CA GLU A 238 -28.73 6.56 -19.30
C GLU A 238 -27.89 6.99 -20.51
N GLY A 239 -27.67 6.04 -21.43
CA GLY A 239 -26.91 6.29 -22.66
C GLY A 239 -25.39 6.43 -22.49
N LEU A 240 -24.84 6.16 -21.30
CA LEU A 240 -23.40 6.21 -21.06
C LEU A 240 -22.65 5.27 -21.99
N LYS A 241 -21.69 5.82 -22.74
CA LYS A 241 -20.77 5.07 -23.61
C LYS A 241 -19.35 5.17 -23.08
N CYS A 242 -18.60 4.09 -23.18
CA CYS A 242 -17.20 4.08 -22.83
C CYS A 242 -16.41 5.08 -23.69
N PRO A 243 -15.65 6.00 -23.10
CA PRO A 243 -14.90 7.01 -23.86
C PRO A 243 -13.80 6.40 -24.74
N LYS A 244 -13.35 5.18 -24.41
CA LYS A 244 -12.26 4.49 -25.12
C LYS A 244 -12.75 3.59 -26.25
N CYS A 245 -13.77 2.76 -26.03
CA CYS A 245 -14.22 1.77 -27.00
C CYS A 245 -15.66 1.98 -27.51
N GLY A 246 -16.42 2.90 -26.90
CA GLY A 246 -17.83 3.12 -27.25
C GLY A 246 -18.80 2.08 -26.70
N GLY A 247 -18.33 1.07 -25.99
CA GLY A 247 -19.14 0.02 -25.34
C GLY A 247 -20.11 0.56 -24.30
N GLN A 248 -21.14 -0.21 -23.98
CA GLN A 248 -22.21 0.18 -23.03
C GLN A 248 -22.37 -0.83 -21.89
N HIS A 249 -21.53 -1.85 -21.83
CA HIS A 249 -21.56 -2.86 -20.77
C HIS A 249 -20.67 -2.39 -19.61
N TRP A 250 -21.28 -2.19 -18.45
CA TRP A 250 -20.62 -1.64 -17.30
C TRP A 250 -20.77 -2.52 -16.08
N LYS A 251 -19.71 -2.64 -15.33
CA LYS A 251 -19.72 -3.18 -13.96
C LYS A 251 -19.24 -2.12 -13.00
N ARG A 252 -19.70 -2.22 -11.75
CA ARG A 252 -19.22 -1.35 -10.67
C ARG A 252 -17.80 -1.73 -10.24
N GLU A 253 -17.06 -0.74 -9.78
CA GLU A 253 -15.81 -1.01 -9.05
C GLU A 253 -16.14 -1.74 -7.74
N SER A 254 -15.36 -2.75 -7.41
CA SER A 254 -15.53 -3.56 -6.20
C SER A 254 -14.58 -3.17 -5.07
N ASP A 255 -13.51 -2.45 -5.40
CA ASP A 255 -12.53 -2.00 -4.42
C ASP A 255 -13.12 -0.90 -3.52
N ILE A 256 -12.62 -0.87 -2.29
CA ILE A 256 -12.96 0.15 -1.29
C ILE A 256 -11.80 1.12 -1.13
N LEU A 257 -12.08 2.29 -0.59
CA LEU A 257 -11.07 3.27 -0.22
C LEU A 257 -10.18 2.77 0.92
N ASP A 258 -8.93 3.19 0.91
CA ASP A 258 -8.03 3.06 2.05
C ASP A 258 -8.61 3.80 3.26
N VAL A 259 -8.67 3.16 4.41
CA VAL A 259 -9.13 3.76 5.67
C VAL A 259 -8.36 5.03 6.04
N TRP A 260 -7.12 5.18 5.58
CA TRP A 260 -6.37 6.42 5.74
C TRP A 260 -6.88 7.55 4.86
N PHE A 261 -7.55 7.24 3.74
CA PHE A 261 -8.27 8.23 2.97
C PHE A 261 -9.54 8.67 3.70
N ASP A 262 -10.31 7.72 4.25
CA ASP A 262 -11.51 8.03 5.03
C ASP A 262 -11.17 8.91 6.24
N SER A 263 -10.17 8.53 7.04
CA SER A 263 -9.71 9.33 8.18
C SER A 263 -9.09 10.65 7.73
N GLY A 264 -8.37 10.66 6.61
CA GLY A 264 -7.75 11.85 6.03
C GLY A 264 -8.77 12.92 5.62
N THR A 265 -9.99 12.53 5.29
CA THR A 265 -11.08 13.46 4.91
C THR A 265 -11.98 13.85 6.07
N SER A 266 -11.66 13.50 7.31
CA SER A 266 -12.44 13.81 8.51
C SER A 266 -12.70 15.32 8.70
N PHE A 267 -11.78 16.18 8.25
CA PHE A 267 -12.01 17.64 8.27
C PHE A 267 -13.25 18.03 7.44
N ALA A 268 -13.46 17.42 6.27
CA ALA A 268 -14.59 17.69 5.41
C ALA A 268 -15.91 17.12 5.99
N ALA A 269 -15.83 15.96 6.66
CA ALA A 269 -16.98 15.31 7.25
C ALA A 269 -17.42 15.95 8.58
N VAL A 270 -16.51 16.58 9.31
CA VAL A 270 -16.75 17.11 10.66
C VAL A 270 -16.60 18.62 10.70
N LEU A 271 -15.41 19.16 10.43
CA LEU A 271 -15.12 20.58 10.63
C LEU A 271 -15.94 21.47 9.70
N GLU A 272 -16.05 21.10 8.42
CA GLU A 272 -16.82 21.86 7.44
C GLU A 272 -18.35 21.69 7.59
N LYS A 273 -18.81 20.65 8.28
CA LYS A 273 -20.24 20.35 8.42
C LYS A 273 -20.86 20.92 9.70
N ARG A 274 -20.05 21.18 10.72
CA ARG A 274 -20.51 21.67 12.01
C ARG A 274 -20.22 23.16 12.14
N PRO A 275 -21.25 24.03 12.18
CA PRO A 275 -21.07 25.48 12.19
C PRO A 275 -20.35 26.01 13.45
N GLU A 276 -20.35 25.23 14.54
CA GLU A 276 -19.64 25.53 15.77
C GLU A 276 -18.16 25.23 15.72
N LEU A 277 -17.70 24.52 14.68
CA LEU A 277 -16.30 24.18 14.45
C LEU A 277 -15.71 25.03 13.32
N GLY A 278 -14.38 25.22 13.34
CA GLY A 278 -13.66 25.94 12.31
C GLY A 278 -12.85 25.02 11.41
N PHE A 279 -12.62 25.47 10.17
CA PHE A 279 -11.67 24.85 9.24
C PHE A 279 -10.70 25.92 8.71
N PRO A 280 -9.38 25.69 8.70
CA PRO A 280 -8.66 24.54 9.28
C PRO A 280 -8.81 24.41 10.81
N ALA A 281 -8.56 23.21 11.34
CA ALA A 281 -8.49 23.00 12.79
C ALA A 281 -7.36 23.84 13.40
N ASP A 282 -7.55 24.33 14.62
CA ASP A 282 -6.47 25.05 15.32
C ASP A 282 -5.33 24.12 15.70
N LEU A 283 -5.64 22.87 16.10
CA LEU A 283 -4.66 21.89 16.55
C LEU A 283 -5.08 20.45 16.18
N TYR A 284 -4.17 19.68 15.57
CA TYR A 284 -4.20 18.23 15.56
C TYR A 284 -3.25 17.69 16.63
N LEU A 285 -3.71 16.73 17.42
CA LEU A 285 -2.96 16.19 18.54
C LEU A 285 -3.00 14.66 18.51
N GLU A 286 -1.85 14.02 18.30
CA GLU A 286 -1.68 12.56 18.27
C GLU A 286 -0.21 12.15 18.51
N GLY A 287 0.04 10.85 18.50
CA GLY A 287 1.37 10.27 18.59
C GLY A 287 2.22 10.42 17.34
N SER A 288 3.50 10.15 17.47
CA SER A 288 4.49 10.32 16.40
C SER A 288 4.31 9.39 15.21
N ASP A 289 3.58 8.27 15.34
CA ASP A 289 3.21 7.37 14.24
C ASP A 289 2.28 8.03 13.23
N GLN A 290 1.50 9.04 13.64
CA GLN A 290 0.56 9.75 12.78
C GLN A 290 1.22 10.66 11.74
N HIS A 291 2.54 10.89 11.82
CA HIS A 291 3.28 11.49 10.70
C HIS A 291 3.25 10.61 9.45
N ARG A 292 3.03 9.30 9.59
CA ARG A 292 2.79 8.37 8.47
C ARG A 292 1.33 7.88 8.43
N GLY A 293 0.47 8.44 9.21
CA GLY A 293 -0.94 8.12 9.33
C GLY A 293 -1.82 9.34 9.08
N TRP A 294 -2.61 9.73 10.08
CA TRP A 294 -3.64 10.74 9.98
C TRP A 294 -3.12 12.15 9.65
N PHE A 295 -2.01 12.59 10.23
CA PHE A 295 -1.43 13.90 9.87
C PHE A 295 -1.10 13.96 8.37
N HIS A 296 -0.51 12.89 7.85
CA HIS A 296 -0.09 12.78 6.47
C HIS A 296 -1.27 12.70 5.49
N SER A 297 -2.21 11.77 5.75
CA SER A 297 -3.37 11.56 4.87
C SER A 297 -4.28 12.78 4.85
N SER A 298 -4.51 13.44 6.01
CA SER A 298 -5.30 14.67 6.09
C SER A 298 -4.65 15.81 5.32
N LEU A 299 -3.31 15.97 5.43
CA LEU A 299 -2.59 17.01 4.71
C LEU A 299 -2.76 16.84 3.20
N LEU A 300 -2.49 15.65 2.68
CA LEU A 300 -2.61 15.38 1.25
C LEU A 300 -4.04 15.55 0.73
N ALA A 301 -5.02 15.02 1.46
CA ALA A 301 -6.43 15.14 1.09
C ALA A 301 -6.89 16.61 1.08
N SER A 302 -6.49 17.40 2.08
CA SER A 302 -6.86 18.81 2.18
C SER A 302 -6.16 19.67 1.13
N ILE A 303 -4.85 19.54 0.98
CA ILE A 303 -4.10 20.28 -0.06
C ILE A 303 -4.63 19.92 -1.45
N GLY A 304 -4.88 18.64 -1.73
CA GLY A 304 -5.39 18.20 -3.04
C GLY A 304 -6.80 18.71 -3.36
N THR A 305 -7.64 18.93 -2.35
CA THR A 305 -9.05 19.30 -2.55
C THR A 305 -9.42 20.72 -2.16
N ARG A 306 -8.66 21.35 -1.26
CA ARG A 306 -8.90 22.71 -0.71
C ARG A 306 -7.75 23.68 -0.97
N GLY A 307 -6.57 23.17 -1.30
CA GLY A 307 -5.36 24.00 -1.50
C GLY A 307 -4.70 24.50 -0.22
N VAL A 308 -5.23 24.11 0.95
CA VAL A 308 -4.72 24.55 2.28
C VAL A 308 -4.56 23.33 3.21
N PRO A 309 -3.67 23.38 4.22
CA PRO A 309 -3.57 22.32 5.21
C PRO A 309 -4.84 22.24 6.07
N PRO A 310 -5.20 21.05 6.61
CA PRO A 310 -6.41 20.87 7.40
C PRO A 310 -6.27 21.35 8.84
N TYR A 311 -5.08 21.74 9.26
CA TYR A 311 -4.71 22.17 10.61
C TYR A 311 -3.71 23.33 10.55
N LYS A 312 -3.74 24.19 11.58
CA LYS A 312 -2.81 25.30 11.78
C LYS A 312 -1.58 24.85 12.58
N ALA A 313 -1.77 23.92 13.51
CA ALA A 313 -0.70 23.37 14.33
C ALA A 313 -0.85 21.85 14.50
N VAL A 314 0.27 21.17 14.70
CA VAL A 314 0.34 19.76 15.03
C VAL A 314 1.15 19.58 16.31
N LEU A 315 0.50 19.03 17.34
CA LEU A 315 1.15 18.62 18.57
C LEU A 315 1.34 17.12 18.57
N THR A 316 2.59 16.70 18.71
CA THR A 316 2.97 15.29 18.73
C THR A 316 3.42 14.89 20.11
N HIS A 317 2.72 13.92 20.72
CA HIS A 317 3.09 13.34 22.00
C HIS A 317 3.90 12.05 21.83
N GLY A 318 4.65 11.69 22.87
CA GLY A 318 5.34 10.41 23.00
C GLY A 318 4.37 9.27 23.37
N TYR A 319 4.92 8.06 23.49
CA TYR A 319 4.15 6.88 23.88
C TYR A 319 4.26 6.62 25.38
N VAL A 320 3.24 5.95 25.90
CA VAL A 320 3.32 5.34 27.23
C VAL A 320 4.05 4.01 27.10
N VAL A 321 5.16 3.86 27.82
CA VAL A 321 6.03 2.69 27.79
C VAL A 321 6.15 2.06 29.20
N ASP A 322 6.63 0.82 29.28
CA ASP A 322 6.86 0.18 30.59
C ASP A 322 8.01 0.84 31.39
N GLY A 323 8.25 0.38 32.59
CA GLY A 323 9.30 0.93 33.47
C GLY A 323 10.70 0.87 32.85
N GLU A 324 10.97 -0.07 31.95
CA GLU A 324 12.22 -0.22 31.22
C GLU A 324 12.26 0.56 29.90
N GLY A 325 11.17 1.27 29.54
CA GLY A 325 11.08 2.04 28.30
C GLY A 325 10.70 1.22 27.07
N ARG A 326 10.14 0.03 27.23
CA ARG A 326 9.70 -0.82 26.12
C ARG A 326 8.22 -0.58 25.81
N LYS A 327 7.86 -0.70 24.54
CA LYS A 327 6.47 -0.63 24.12
C LYS A 327 5.63 -1.71 24.84
N MET A 328 4.53 -1.29 25.45
CA MET A 328 3.59 -2.20 26.07
C MET A 328 2.78 -2.97 25.03
N SER A 329 2.62 -4.27 25.23
CA SER A 329 1.76 -5.12 24.41
C SER A 329 1.19 -6.30 25.20
N LYS A 330 0.00 -6.74 24.81
CA LYS A 330 -0.66 -7.90 25.41
C LYS A 330 0.18 -9.19 25.25
N SER A 331 0.92 -9.32 24.15
CA SER A 331 1.75 -10.50 23.87
C SER A 331 3.00 -10.59 24.75
N ILE A 332 3.51 -9.46 25.24
CA ILE A 332 4.66 -9.40 26.16
C ILE A 332 4.19 -9.43 27.61
N GLY A 333 2.92 -9.08 27.87
CA GLY A 333 2.37 -9.06 29.23
C GLY A 333 2.93 -7.93 30.11
N ASN A 334 3.52 -6.89 29.51
CA ASN A 334 4.10 -5.74 30.20
C ASN A 334 3.16 -4.53 30.28
N GLY A 335 1.87 -4.71 29.93
CA GLY A 335 0.86 -3.66 30.05
C GLY A 335 0.43 -3.47 31.51
N ILE A 336 0.07 -2.24 31.84
CA ILE A 336 -0.57 -1.90 33.10
C ILE A 336 -2.05 -1.69 32.81
N GLU A 337 -2.90 -2.41 33.53
CA GLU A 337 -4.36 -2.26 33.43
C GLU A 337 -4.80 -1.05 34.27
N LEU A 338 -5.35 -0.03 33.62
CA LEU A 338 -5.80 1.20 34.28
C LEU A 338 -6.86 0.92 35.35
N ASP A 339 -7.76 -0.01 35.08
CA ASP A 339 -8.82 -0.41 36.03
C ASP A 339 -8.26 -0.97 37.34
N GLU A 340 -7.10 -1.63 37.31
CA GLU A 340 -6.43 -2.11 38.48
C GLU A 340 -5.88 -0.96 39.36
N ILE A 341 -5.27 0.05 38.72
CA ILE A 341 -4.79 1.25 39.42
C ILE A 341 -5.98 2.05 39.97
N ILE A 342 -7.02 2.24 39.19
CA ILE A 342 -8.20 3.02 39.59
C ILE A 342 -8.91 2.35 40.76
N SER A 343 -9.10 1.04 40.73
CA SER A 343 -9.75 0.29 41.82
C SER A 343 -8.96 0.30 43.13
N LYS A 344 -7.62 0.34 43.03
CA LYS A 344 -6.73 0.28 44.20
C LYS A 344 -6.43 1.66 44.79
N HIS A 345 -6.23 2.66 43.94
CA HIS A 345 -5.70 3.96 44.35
C HIS A 345 -6.61 5.16 43.93
N GLY A 346 -7.66 4.92 43.16
CA GLY A 346 -8.50 5.97 42.62
C GLY A 346 -7.98 6.58 41.31
N ALA A 347 -8.86 7.21 40.57
CA ALA A 347 -8.54 7.83 39.27
C ALA A 347 -7.60 9.04 39.40
N GLU A 348 -7.59 9.69 40.55
CA GLU A 348 -6.77 10.89 40.79
C GLU A 348 -5.27 10.62 40.67
N ILE A 349 -4.82 9.42 41.04
CA ILE A 349 -3.40 9.03 40.91
C ILE A 349 -2.95 9.04 39.44
N ILE A 350 -3.80 8.54 38.53
CA ILE A 350 -3.51 8.58 37.08
C ILE A 350 -3.47 10.04 36.59
N ARG A 351 -4.40 10.87 37.04
CA ARG A 351 -4.43 12.30 36.68
C ARG A 351 -3.19 13.04 37.17
N MET A 352 -2.74 12.77 38.39
CA MET A 352 -1.51 13.34 38.94
C MET A 352 -0.29 12.88 38.14
N TRP A 353 -0.21 11.58 37.80
CA TRP A 353 0.88 11.05 37.00
C TRP A 353 0.92 11.74 35.62
N VAL A 354 -0.18 11.78 34.89
CA VAL A 354 -0.22 12.45 33.57
C VAL A 354 0.18 13.92 33.66
N SER A 355 -0.21 14.62 34.74
CA SER A 355 0.14 16.03 34.93
C SER A 355 1.58 16.27 35.33
N SER A 356 2.28 15.23 35.80
CA SER A 356 3.67 15.34 36.28
C SER A 356 4.73 15.01 35.24
N VAL A 357 4.34 14.53 34.05
CA VAL A 357 5.25 14.04 33.02
C VAL A 357 5.30 14.97 31.81
N ASP A 358 6.41 14.95 31.08
CA ASP A 358 6.55 15.67 29.80
C ASP A 358 6.04 14.76 28.67
N TYR A 359 4.89 15.09 28.12
CA TYR A 359 4.24 14.34 27.06
C TYR A 359 4.97 14.41 25.71
N ARG A 360 5.94 15.30 25.51
CA ARG A 360 6.71 15.43 24.28
C ARG A 360 7.67 14.26 24.05
N GLU A 361 7.99 13.53 25.13
CA GLU A 361 8.84 12.35 25.13
C GLU A 361 8.04 11.10 25.50
N ASP A 362 8.63 9.91 25.33
CA ASP A 362 8.02 8.68 25.80
C ASP A 362 7.94 8.66 27.33
N VAL A 363 6.77 8.32 27.85
CA VAL A 363 6.45 8.40 29.27
C VAL A 363 6.42 7.02 29.89
N ARG A 364 7.23 6.80 30.90
CA ARG A 364 7.28 5.52 31.60
C ARG A 364 6.20 5.43 32.67
N ILE A 365 5.56 4.26 32.74
CA ILE A 365 4.65 3.88 33.82
C ILE A 365 5.03 2.50 34.36
N SER A 366 5.02 2.37 35.70
CA SER A 366 5.22 1.09 36.41
C SER A 366 4.50 1.14 37.75
N ALA A 367 4.29 -0.02 38.36
CA ALA A 367 3.70 -0.09 39.69
C ALA A 367 4.52 0.71 40.71
N GLU A 368 5.86 0.74 40.57
CA GLU A 368 6.73 1.53 41.44
C GLU A 368 6.50 3.03 41.30
N ILE A 369 6.36 3.52 40.03
CA ILE A 369 6.06 4.94 39.75
C ILE A 369 4.71 5.33 40.32
N VAL A 370 3.69 4.47 40.17
CA VAL A 370 2.35 4.70 40.72
C VAL A 370 2.38 4.74 42.24
N ASN A 371 3.08 3.82 42.88
CA ASN A 371 3.20 3.78 44.38
C ASN A 371 3.88 5.05 44.91
N ARG A 372 4.94 5.56 44.26
CA ARG A 372 5.58 6.83 44.64
C ARG A 372 4.67 8.04 44.57
N LEU A 373 3.64 8.00 43.75
CA LEU A 373 2.65 9.08 43.67
C LEU A 373 1.57 8.96 44.71
N VAL A 374 1.37 7.75 45.26
CA VAL A 374 0.41 7.50 46.34
C VAL A 374 1.00 7.91 47.69
N ASP A 375 2.30 7.74 47.88
CA ASP A 375 3.03 8.14 49.09
C ASP A 375 3.25 9.65 49.20
#